data_e117709c95a2676d367dda5c1957a66a
#
_entry.id   e117709c95a2676d367dda5c1957a66a
#
_cell.length_a   1.000
_cell.length_b   1.000
_cell.length_c   1.000
_cell.angle_alpha   90.00
_cell.angle_beta   90.00
_cell.angle_gamma   90.00
#
_symmetry.space_group_name_H-M   'P 1'
#
loop_
_entity.id
_entity.type
_entity.pdbx_description
1 polymer ?
#
loop_
_entity_poly.entity_id
_entity_poly.type
_entity_poly.pdbx_seq_one_letter_code
_entity_poly.pdbx_strand_id
1 'polypeptide(L)'
;MAEKRTTYKIQDIEGIGEVQIADEVVTIIAGLAATEVDGVASMAGNITNELVSKLGMKNLSKGVKVEIVDSVVSVDLTLNIEYGMNILETSKKVQEKVKAAIENMTGLEVAYVNIHIASVDMENEKSK
;
A
#
# COMPACT_ATOMS: atom_id res chain seq x y z
N MET A 1 7.94 -25.84 -2.80
CA MET A 1 8.27 -25.32 -3.90
C MET A 1 8.32 -23.86 -3.82
N ALA A 2 9.08 -23.37 -4.54
CA ALA A 2 9.28 -22.03 -4.45
C ALA A 2 8.16 -21.30 -4.95
N GLU A 3 7.80 -20.24 -4.34
CA GLU A 3 6.79 -19.53 -4.83
C GLU A 3 7.23 -18.77 -5.97
N LYS A 4 6.37 -18.57 -6.88
CA LYS A 4 6.61 -17.82 -7.99
C LYS A 4 6.46 -16.41 -7.69
N ARG A 5 7.47 -15.62 -7.88
CA ARG A 5 7.36 -14.20 -7.70
C ARG A 5 7.31 -13.58 -9.03
N THR A 6 6.37 -12.70 -9.24
CA THR A 6 6.28 -11.95 -10.46
C THR A 6 7.15 -10.71 -10.32
N THR A 7 8.06 -10.51 -11.22
CA THR A 7 8.93 -9.35 -11.15
C THR A 7 8.75 -8.50 -12.38
N TYR A 8 9.07 -7.23 -12.24
CA TYR A 8 8.89 -6.26 -13.30
C TYR A 8 10.14 -5.41 -13.40
N LYS A 9 10.49 -5.07 -14.63
CA LYS A 9 11.68 -4.28 -14.86
C LYS A 9 11.36 -2.82 -14.65
N ILE A 10 12.14 -2.14 -13.84
CA ILE A 10 11.92 -0.73 -13.62
C ILE A 10 13.05 0.10 -14.20
N GLN A 11 14.10 -0.54 -14.65
CA GLN A 11 15.18 0.18 -15.30
C GLN A 11 16.02 -0.78 -16.10
N ASP A 12 16.47 -0.33 -17.28
CA ASP A 12 17.32 -1.14 -18.12
C ASP A 12 18.27 -0.21 -18.84
N ILE A 13 19.53 -0.21 -18.44
CA ILE A 13 20.53 0.63 -19.08
C ILE A 13 21.55 -0.26 -19.73
N GLU A 14 21.70 -0.09 -21.02
CA GLU A 14 22.58 -0.91 -21.77
C GLU A 14 24.00 -0.76 -21.25
N GLY A 15 24.70 -1.83 -21.06
CA GLY A 15 26.04 -1.79 -20.54
C GLY A 15 26.15 -1.77 -19.03
N ILE A 16 25.04 -1.54 -18.35
CA ILE A 16 25.02 -1.53 -16.91
C ILE A 16 24.16 -2.64 -16.37
N GLY A 17 23.02 -2.88 -16.99
CA GLY A 17 22.12 -3.94 -16.54
C GLY A 17 20.73 -3.43 -16.27
N GLU A 18 19.94 -4.26 -15.64
CA GLU A 18 18.55 -3.88 -15.39
C GLU A 18 18.23 -4.05 -13.92
N VAL A 19 17.21 -3.36 -13.47
CA VAL A 19 16.71 -3.47 -12.13
C VAL A 19 15.30 -4.02 -12.21
N GLN A 20 15.02 -5.07 -11.45
CA GLN A 20 13.70 -5.66 -11.44
C GLN A 20 13.14 -5.58 -10.03
N ILE A 21 11.84 -5.53 -9.91
CA ILE A 21 11.18 -5.43 -8.62
C ILE A 21 10.06 -6.47 -8.57
N ALA A 22 9.93 -7.15 -7.45
CA ALA A 22 8.85 -8.10 -7.27
C ALA A 22 7.57 -7.35 -6.94
N ASP A 23 6.43 -7.85 -7.39
CA ASP A 23 5.16 -7.17 -7.14
C ASP A 23 4.89 -7.09 -5.64
N GLU A 24 5.38 -8.03 -4.85
CA GLU A 24 5.18 -7.97 -3.42
C GLU A 24 5.83 -6.73 -2.81
N VAL A 25 6.92 -6.25 -3.38
CA VAL A 25 7.56 -5.05 -2.87
C VAL A 25 6.62 -3.86 -3.06
N VAL A 26 5.93 -3.79 -4.18
CA VAL A 26 5.00 -2.70 -4.44
C VAL A 26 3.83 -2.77 -3.46
N THR A 27 3.34 -3.96 -3.15
CA THR A 27 2.25 -4.07 -2.19
C THR A 27 2.69 -3.62 -0.80
N ILE A 28 3.92 -3.92 -0.41
CA ILE A 28 4.41 -3.48 0.88
C ILE A 28 4.55 -1.96 0.93
N ILE A 29 5.06 -1.36 -0.13
CA ILE A 29 5.17 0.08 -0.19
C ILE A 29 3.80 0.73 -0.05
N ALA A 30 2.82 0.20 -0.77
CA ALA A 30 1.48 0.76 -0.73
C ALA A 30 0.87 0.63 0.65
N GLY A 31 1.01 -0.54 1.27
CA GLY A 31 0.44 -0.76 2.59
C GLY A 31 1.06 0.10 3.66
N LEU A 32 2.39 0.22 3.64
CA LEU A 32 3.05 1.06 4.62
C LEU A 32 2.68 2.53 4.45
N ALA A 33 2.65 2.99 3.21
CA ALA A 33 2.30 4.39 2.96
C ALA A 33 0.90 4.69 3.45
N ALA A 34 -0.02 3.75 3.23
CA ALA A 34 -1.40 3.95 3.64
C ALA A 34 -1.53 4.05 5.15
N THR A 35 -0.82 3.21 5.89
CA THR A 35 -0.94 3.21 7.34
C THR A 35 -0.29 4.42 7.99
N GLU A 36 0.49 5.18 7.23
CA GLU A 36 1.10 6.36 7.78
C GLU A 36 0.22 7.60 7.69
N VAL A 37 -0.91 7.50 7.04
CA VAL A 37 -1.79 8.65 6.88
C VAL A 37 -2.68 8.77 8.12
N ASP A 38 -2.77 9.99 8.65
CA ASP A 38 -3.62 10.23 9.82
C ASP A 38 -5.06 9.91 9.46
N GLY A 39 -5.72 9.20 10.33
CA GLY A 39 -7.12 8.83 10.09
C GLY A 39 -7.27 7.41 9.62
N VAL A 40 -6.20 6.77 9.17
CA VAL A 40 -6.24 5.37 8.81
C VAL A 40 -5.96 4.58 10.07
N ALA A 41 -6.94 3.81 10.54
CA ALA A 41 -6.76 3.04 11.75
C ALA A 41 -5.91 1.81 11.46
N SER A 42 -6.17 1.16 10.34
CA SER A 42 -5.44 -0.05 10.00
C SER A 42 -5.81 -0.48 8.59
N MET A 43 -5.05 -1.41 8.08
CA MET A 43 -5.40 -2.08 6.84
C MET A 43 -6.39 -3.19 7.14
N ALA A 44 -6.99 -3.75 6.12
CA ALA A 44 -7.92 -4.85 6.31
C ALA A 44 -7.22 -5.93 7.12
N GLY A 45 -7.91 -6.55 8.01
CA GLY A 45 -7.33 -7.53 8.90
C GLY A 45 -6.67 -6.89 10.09
N ASN A 46 -6.91 -5.59 10.28
CA ASN A 46 -6.39 -4.84 11.42
C ASN A 46 -4.87 -4.78 11.44
N ILE A 47 -4.27 -4.61 10.29
CA ILE A 47 -2.83 -4.45 10.19
C ILE A 47 -2.49 -2.98 10.34
N THR A 48 -1.74 -2.63 11.37
CA THR A 48 -1.32 -1.26 11.61
C THR A 48 0.17 -1.15 11.40
N ASN A 49 0.65 0.07 11.37
CA ASN A 49 2.07 0.31 11.22
C ASN A 49 2.85 -0.31 12.36
N GLU A 50 2.31 -0.27 13.55
CA GLU A 50 2.95 -0.88 14.67
C GLU A 50 3.04 -2.38 14.57
N LEU A 51 2.00 -3.01 14.08
CA LEU A 51 1.98 -4.43 13.94
C LEU A 51 2.97 -4.92 12.91
N VAL A 52 3.24 -4.10 11.91
CA VAL A 52 4.19 -4.47 10.89
C VAL A 52 5.55 -4.71 11.50
N SER A 53 5.94 -3.90 12.46
CA SER A 53 7.21 -4.09 13.11
C SER A 53 7.30 -5.40 13.83
N LYS A 54 6.22 -5.87 14.39
CA LYS A 54 6.23 -7.10 15.13
C LYS A 54 6.01 -8.34 14.31
N LEU A 55 5.13 -8.25 13.33
CA LEU A 55 4.74 -9.41 12.55
C LEU A 55 5.45 -9.56 11.22
N GLY A 56 6.12 -8.53 10.80
CA GLY A 56 6.80 -8.59 9.52
C GLY A 56 5.98 -7.99 8.42
N MET A 57 6.64 -7.61 7.38
CA MET A 57 5.98 -6.86 6.32
C MET A 57 5.08 -7.67 5.45
N LYS A 58 5.19 -8.97 5.48
CA LYS A 58 4.32 -9.76 4.64
C LYS A 58 2.87 -9.57 4.94
N ASN A 59 2.54 -9.25 6.18
CA ASN A 59 1.14 -9.09 6.52
C ASN A 59 0.51 -7.86 5.90
N LEU A 60 1.30 -6.95 5.38
CA LEU A 60 0.73 -5.80 4.72
C LEU A 60 0.06 -6.14 3.42
N SER A 61 0.34 -7.30 2.86
CA SER A 61 -0.33 -7.65 1.62
C SER A 61 -1.80 -7.95 1.81
N LYS A 62 -2.26 -8.18 3.03
CA LYS A 62 -3.67 -8.32 3.24
C LYS A 62 -4.29 -6.98 3.02
N GLY A 63 -5.28 -6.86 2.27
CA GLY A 63 -5.94 -5.60 2.01
C GLY A 63 -5.30 -4.77 0.92
N VAL A 64 -4.25 -5.28 0.29
CA VAL A 64 -3.61 -4.56 -0.81
C VAL A 64 -3.58 -5.46 -2.04
N LYS A 65 -4.08 -4.95 -3.16
CA LYS A 65 -3.99 -5.65 -4.40
C LYS A 65 -3.30 -4.76 -5.38
N VAL A 66 -2.28 -5.28 -6.06
CA VAL A 66 -1.51 -4.49 -7.01
C VAL A 66 -1.45 -5.24 -8.33
N GLU A 67 -1.65 -4.51 -9.41
CA GLU A 67 -1.50 -5.08 -10.72
C GLU A 67 -0.57 -4.22 -11.51
N ILE A 68 0.42 -4.80 -12.17
CA ILE A 68 1.40 -4.05 -12.94
C ILE A 68 1.36 -4.53 -14.37
N VAL A 69 1.08 -3.62 -15.29
CA VAL A 69 1.04 -3.94 -16.72
C VAL A 69 1.78 -2.84 -17.44
N ASP A 70 2.79 -3.21 -18.21
CA ASP A 70 3.56 -2.24 -19.01
C ASP A 70 4.09 -1.09 -18.17
N SER A 71 4.63 -1.41 -17.01
CA SER A 71 5.22 -0.45 -16.11
C SER A 71 4.22 0.53 -15.51
N VAL A 72 2.94 0.20 -15.57
CA VAL A 72 1.90 1.01 -14.98
C VAL A 72 1.25 0.21 -13.86
N VAL A 73 1.12 0.83 -12.70
CA VAL A 73 0.63 0.18 -11.50
C VAL A 73 -0.79 0.60 -11.19
N SER A 74 -1.63 -0.37 -10.85
CA SER A 74 -2.97 -0.11 -10.36
C SER A 74 -3.06 -0.72 -8.97
N VAL A 75 -3.61 0.03 -8.03
CA VAL A 75 -3.63 -0.38 -6.64
C VAL A 75 -5.05 -0.36 -6.09
N ASP A 76 -5.42 -1.41 -5.35
CA ASP A 76 -6.68 -1.42 -4.61
C ASP A 76 -6.34 -1.64 -3.15
N LEU A 77 -6.82 -0.77 -2.30
CA LEU A 77 -6.57 -0.85 -0.87
C LEU A 77 -7.87 -0.96 -0.11
N THR A 78 -7.87 -1.76 0.94
CA THR A 78 -9.02 -1.86 1.83
C THR A 78 -8.55 -1.41 3.21
N LEU A 79 -9.21 -0.40 3.74
CA LEU A 79 -8.78 0.26 4.95
C LEU A 79 -9.87 0.29 6.01
N ASN A 80 -9.44 0.46 7.25
CA ASN A 80 -10.33 0.79 8.33
C ASN A 80 -9.99 2.22 8.74
N ILE A 81 -11.00 3.05 8.89
CA ILE A 81 -10.83 4.48 9.17
C ILE A 81 -11.20 4.76 10.62
N GLU A 82 -10.52 5.69 11.26
CA GLU A 82 -10.85 6.07 12.61
C GLU A 82 -12.15 6.83 12.64
N TYR A 83 -12.96 6.53 13.64
CA TYR A 83 -14.24 7.22 13.81
C TYR A 83 -13.98 8.71 13.99
N GLY A 84 -14.77 9.52 13.35
CA GLY A 84 -14.63 10.96 13.43
C GLY A 84 -13.85 11.59 12.32
N MET A 85 -13.16 10.79 11.54
CA MET A 85 -12.38 11.35 10.44
C MET A 85 -13.26 11.50 9.21
N ASN A 86 -12.92 12.44 8.37
CA ASN A 86 -13.63 12.61 7.12
C ASN A 86 -13.14 11.54 6.16
N ILE A 87 -14.03 10.65 5.78
CA ILE A 87 -13.64 9.52 4.96
C ILE A 87 -13.07 9.95 3.61
N LEU A 88 -13.74 10.88 2.97
CA LEU A 88 -13.29 11.28 1.64
C LEU A 88 -11.94 11.97 1.68
N GLU A 89 -11.74 12.86 2.62
CA GLU A 89 -10.46 13.55 2.72
C GLU A 89 -9.34 12.60 3.09
N THR A 90 -9.60 11.70 4.02
CA THR A 90 -8.59 10.74 4.44
C THR A 90 -8.22 9.85 3.26
N SER A 91 -9.22 9.40 2.51
CA SER A 91 -8.96 8.55 1.36
C SER A 91 -8.14 9.26 0.31
N LYS A 92 -8.40 10.55 0.10
CA LYS A 92 -7.62 11.28 -0.88
C LYS A 92 -6.17 11.39 -0.45
N LYS A 93 -5.92 11.57 0.84
CA LYS A 93 -4.56 11.64 1.32
C LYS A 93 -3.85 10.30 1.15
N VAL A 94 -4.59 9.21 1.35
CA VAL A 94 -4.03 7.89 1.14
C VAL A 94 -3.67 7.71 -0.34
N GLN A 95 -4.57 8.12 -1.21
CA GLN A 95 -4.30 7.97 -2.64
C GLN A 95 -3.05 8.73 -3.04
N GLU A 96 -2.91 9.94 -2.55
CA GLU A 96 -1.75 10.75 -2.90
C GLU A 96 -0.47 10.19 -2.31
N LYS A 97 -0.53 9.74 -1.06
CA LYS A 97 0.65 9.23 -0.42
C LYS A 97 1.12 7.93 -1.05
N VAL A 98 0.20 7.05 -1.34
CA VAL A 98 0.53 5.77 -1.94
C VAL A 98 1.11 5.96 -3.34
N LYS A 99 0.47 6.83 -4.12
CA LYS A 99 0.96 7.09 -5.46
C LYS A 99 2.37 7.66 -5.41
N ALA A 100 2.58 8.65 -4.56
CA ALA A 100 3.91 9.27 -4.46
C ALA A 100 4.95 8.27 -3.99
N ALA A 101 4.61 7.44 -3.01
CA ALA A 101 5.57 6.48 -2.48
C ALA A 101 6.00 5.47 -3.55
N ILE A 102 5.03 4.95 -4.28
CA ILE A 102 5.36 3.98 -5.31
C ILE A 102 6.17 4.63 -6.41
N GLU A 103 5.75 5.79 -6.88
CA GLU A 103 6.47 6.43 -7.98
C GLU A 103 7.86 6.85 -7.59
N ASN A 104 8.02 7.36 -6.37
CA ASN A 104 9.34 7.80 -5.94
C ASN A 104 10.29 6.64 -5.69
N MET A 105 9.79 5.54 -5.17
CA MET A 105 10.68 4.44 -4.85
C MET A 105 10.95 3.51 -6.02
N THR A 106 10.03 3.40 -6.95
CA THR A 106 10.18 2.42 -8.02
C THR A 106 10.34 3.03 -9.40
N GLY A 107 9.90 4.26 -9.57
CA GLY A 107 9.92 4.85 -10.91
C GLY A 107 8.77 4.39 -11.79
N LEU A 108 7.92 3.50 -11.29
CA LEU A 108 6.78 3.07 -12.07
C LEU A 108 5.69 4.13 -12.02
N GLU A 109 4.85 4.15 -13.01
CA GLU A 109 3.75 5.10 -13.06
C GLU A 109 2.54 4.46 -12.37
N VAL A 110 1.82 5.21 -11.55
CA VAL A 110 0.62 4.70 -10.90
C VAL A 110 -0.59 5.25 -11.60
N ALA A 111 -1.41 4.36 -12.17
CA ALA A 111 -2.60 4.78 -12.91
C ALA A 111 -3.71 5.19 -11.96
N TYR A 112 -3.94 4.40 -10.93
CA TYR A 112 -4.96 4.76 -9.96
C TYR A 112 -4.72 4.01 -8.65
N VAL A 113 -5.31 4.56 -7.59
CA VAL A 113 -5.30 3.94 -6.29
C VAL A 113 -6.76 3.95 -5.85
N ASN A 114 -7.38 2.80 -5.82
CA ASN A 114 -8.77 2.68 -5.39
C ASN A 114 -8.81 2.36 -3.92
N ILE A 115 -9.70 2.99 -3.19
CA ILE A 115 -9.81 2.81 -1.76
C ILE A 115 -11.16 2.23 -1.41
N HIS A 116 -11.15 1.19 -0.61
CA HIS A 116 -12.38 0.60 -0.08
C HIS A 116 -12.34 0.73 1.42
N ILE A 117 -13.36 1.29 2.01
CA ILE A 117 -13.42 1.46 3.45
C ILE A 117 -14.21 0.29 4.02
N ALA A 118 -13.55 -0.58 4.74
CA ALA A 118 -14.17 -1.78 5.24
C ALA A 118 -14.91 -1.53 6.56
N SER A 119 -14.38 -0.66 7.39
CA SER A 119 -15.02 -0.41 8.67
C SER A 119 -14.51 0.87 9.27
N VAL A 120 -15.18 1.30 10.32
CA VAL A 120 -14.81 2.46 11.08
C VAL A 120 -14.39 1.96 12.45
N ASP A 121 -13.20 2.34 12.87
CA ASP A 121 -12.66 1.87 14.13
C ASP A 121 -13.05 2.82 15.25
N MET A 122 -13.83 2.32 16.18
CA MET A 122 -14.31 3.13 17.28
C MET A 122 -13.46 2.99 18.51
N GLU A 123 -12.38 2.24 18.43
CA GLU A 123 -11.64 1.97 19.61
C GLU A 123 -11.05 3.14 20.30
N ASN A 124 -10.65 4.14 19.58
CA ASN A 124 -10.14 5.30 20.18
C ASN A 124 -11.05 5.94 21.11
N GLU A 125 -12.33 5.83 20.86
CA GLU A 125 -13.25 6.43 21.70
C GLU A 125 -13.32 5.77 22.97
N LYS A 126 -13.15 4.50 22.99
CA LYS A 126 -13.27 3.82 24.18
C LYS A 126 -12.05 3.86 24.95
N SER A 127 -10.97 4.16 24.39
CA SER A 127 -9.84 4.12 25.16
C SER A 127 -9.73 5.19 26.13
N LYS A 128 -10.62 6.05 26.20
CA LYS A 128 -10.54 7.01 27.16
C LYS A 128 -10.90 6.62 28.40
#